data_6c592217f2d493b40da0bbe7f1d40f3b
#
_entry.id   6c592217f2d493b40da0bbe7f1d40f3b
#
_cell.length_a   1.000
_cell.length_b   1.000
_cell.length_c   1.000
_cell.angle_alpha   90.00
_cell.angle_beta   90.00
_cell.angle_gamma   90.00
#
_symmetry.space_group_name_H-M   'P 1'
#
loop_
_entity.id
_entity.type
_entity.pdbx_description
1 polymer ?
#
loop_
_entity_poly.entity_id
_entity_poly.type
_entity_poly.pdbx_seq_one_letter_code
_entity_poly.pdbx_strand_id
1 'polypeptide(L)'
;MAFTLPELLIAIAVFGFVIGGVLTANLFGLRIFQITQNKLAASDAARKTLGKISDDIRNCKTAFIANVSSNGMFTALSDGVTQSGAGLILYPTTNTNSYIVYFLNPSDKTFRRTTSATNTTMILAQSITNPIVFRAQDFRGNVLTNSQNNRVIYLELECYQPKRFGVVADYYKLETAVTRRALQ
;
A
#
# COMPACT_ATOMS: atom_id res chain seq x y z
N MET A 1 47.26 -40.04 29.06
CA MET A 1 45.94 -40.41 29.58
C MET A 1 45.08 -40.74 28.40
N ALA A 2 44.45 -41.91 28.34
CA ALA A 2 43.54 -42.28 27.26
C ALA A 2 42.13 -42.01 27.71
N PHE A 3 41.31 -41.40 26.82
CA PHE A 3 39.88 -41.15 27.09
C PHE A 3 39.14 -42.49 27.20
N THR A 4 38.23 -42.56 28.16
CA THR A 4 37.31 -43.69 28.25
C THR A 4 36.17 -43.56 27.23
N LEU A 5 35.62 -44.67 26.76
CA LEU A 5 34.54 -44.71 25.79
C LEU A 5 33.30 -43.89 26.22
N PRO A 6 32.84 -43.90 27.49
CA PRO A 6 31.73 -43.04 27.95
C PRO A 6 32.07 -41.55 27.92
N GLU A 7 33.31 -41.13 28.20
CA GLU A 7 33.72 -39.71 28.10
C GLU A 7 33.61 -39.20 26.67
N LEU A 8 34.03 -40.04 25.69
CA LEU A 8 33.92 -39.69 24.28
C LEU A 8 32.44 -39.51 23.85
N LEU A 9 31.57 -40.42 24.30
CA LEU A 9 30.15 -40.33 23.99
C LEU A 9 29.47 -39.07 24.55
N ILE A 10 29.80 -38.70 25.79
CA ILE A 10 29.31 -37.48 26.41
C ILE A 10 29.82 -36.25 25.65
N ALA A 11 31.10 -36.23 25.29
CA ALA A 11 31.68 -35.11 24.55
C ALA A 11 31.01 -34.91 23.18
N ILE A 12 30.74 -35.99 22.43
CA ILE A 12 30.02 -35.93 21.14
C ILE A 12 28.58 -35.45 21.34
N ALA A 13 27.87 -35.91 22.38
CA ALA A 13 26.52 -35.49 22.67
C ALA A 13 26.46 -33.98 22.98
N VAL A 14 27.32 -33.49 23.87
CA VAL A 14 27.39 -32.05 24.20
C VAL A 14 27.76 -31.23 22.97
N PHE A 15 28.71 -31.67 22.16
CA PHE A 15 29.10 -31.00 20.92
C PHE A 15 27.93 -30.95 19.93
N GLY A 16 27.14 -32.02 19.80
CA GLY A 16 25.93 -32.08 18.98
C GLY A 16 24.88 -31.07 19.43
N PHE A 17 24.64 -30.92 20.74
CA PHE A 17 23.72 -29.91 21.27
C PHE A 17 24.19 -28.49 20.99
N VAL A 18 25.46 -28.20 21.13
CA VAL A 18 26.05 -26.88 20.84
C VAL A 18 25.84 -26.53 19.36
N ILE A 19 26.19 -27.44 18.45
CA ILE A 19 25.99 -27.23 17.00
C ILE A 19 24.49 -27.04 16.69
N GLY A 20 23.64 -27.90 17.22
CA GLY A 20 22.19 -27.77 17.05
C GLY A 20 21.65 -26.42 17.53
N GLY A 21 22.12 -25.94 18.69
CA GLY A 21 21.79 -24.63 19.21
C GLY A 21 22.20 -23.48 18.28
N VAL A 22 23.45 -23.51 17.78
CA VAL A 22 23.99 -22.51 16.87
C VAL A 22 23.21 -22.48 15.54
N LEU A 23 22.93 -23.66 14.96
CA LEU A 23 22.13 -23.74 13.73
C LEU A 23 20.72 -23.19 13.90
N THR A 24 20.07 -23.54 15.01
CA THR A 24 18.73 -23.04 15.32
C THR A 24 18.71 -21.52 15.49
N ALA A 25 19.69 -20.96 16.20
CA ALA A 25 19.83 -19.52 16.39
C ALA A 25 20.04 -18.79 15.06
N ASN A 26 20.90 -19.34 14.17
CA ASN A 26 21.12 -18.77 12.84
C ASN A 26 19.85 -18.79 11.98
N LEU A 27 19.12 -19.90 11.95
CA LEU A 27 17.86 -20.00 11.20
C LEU A 27 16.82 -19.03 11.72
N PHE A 28 16.73 -18.85 13.04
CA PHE A 28 15.83 -17.88 13.64
C PHE A 28 16.22 -16.43 13.29
N GLY A 29 17.51 -16.12 13.35
CA GLY A 29 18.05 -14.81 12.94
C GLY A 29 17.75 -14.47 11.49
N LEU A 30 17.95 -15.43 10.57
CA LEU A 30 17.61 -15.26 9.15
C LEU A 30 16.12 -15.01 8.93
N ARG A 31 15.25 -15.70 9.66
CA ARG A 31 13.78 -15.48 9.57
C ARG A 31 13.39 -14.09 10.03
N ILE A 32 13.91 -13.63 11.18
CA ILE A 32 13.66 -12.28 11.68
C ILE A 32 14.16 -11.23 10.68
N PHE A 33 15.35 -11.41 10.14
CA PHE A 33 15.94 -10.51 9.16
C PHE A 33 15.06 -10.39 7.90
N GLN A 34 14.59 -11.51 7.35
CA GLN A 34 13.68 -11.51 6.19
C GLN A 34 12.35 -10.78 6.48
N ILE A 35 11.74 -11.04 7.65
CA ILE A 35 10.51 -10.38 8.05
C ILE A 35 10.73 -8.87 8.16
N THR A 36 11.82 -8.45 8.80
CA THR A 36 12.15 -7.04 8.99
C THR A 36 12.43 -6.34 7.66
N GLN A 37 13.20 -6.95 6.76
CA GLN A 37 13.45 -6.40 5.42
C GLN A 37 12.16 -6.22 4.62
N ASN A 38 11.27 -7.21 4.62
CA ASN A 38 10.00 -7.14 3.90
C ASN A 38 9.11 -6.02 4.45
N LYS A 39 9.05 -5.86 5.78
CA LYS A 39 8.30 -4.77 6.43
C LYS A 39 8.87 -3.38 6.10
N LEU A 40 10.19 -3.25 6.11
CA LEU A 40 10.85 -1.99 5.75
C LEU A 40 10.59 -1.62 4.28
N ALA A 41 10.75 -2.57 3.37
CA ALA A 41 10.52 -2.35 1.94
C ALA A 41 9.05 -1.98 1.65
N ALA A 42 8.09 -2.64 2.29
CA ALA A 42 6.67 -2.32 2.16
C ALA A 42 6.35 -0.92 2.71
N SER A 43 6.90 -0.56 3.86
CA SER A 43 6.72 0.76 4.47
C SER A 43 7.32 1.88 3.60
N ASP A 44 8.50 1.67 3.02
CA ASP A 44 9.15 2.65 2.15
C ASP A 44 8.37 2.84 0.84
N ALA A 45 7.93 1.75 0.21
CA ALA A 45 7.08 1.79 -0.98
C ALA A 45 5.76 2.52 -0.71
N ALA A 46 5.15 2.25 0.44
CA ALA A 46 3.93 2.91 0.87
C ALA A 46 4.12 4.42 1.08
N ARG A 47 5.17 4.83 1.78
CA ARG A 47 5.51 6.25 1.99
C ARG A 47 5.77 6.97 0.67
N LYS A 48 6.52 6.38 -0.25
CA LYS A 48 6.78 6.93 -1.59
C LYS A 48 5.47 7.07 -2.38
N THR A 49 4.59 6.08 -2.30
CA THR A 49 3.27 6.11 -2.94
C THR A 49 2.42 7.24 -2.39
N LEU A 50 2.31 7.35 -1.05
CA LEU A 50 1.56 8.43 -0.40
C LEU A 50 2.13 9.81 -0.72
N GLY A 51 3.46 9.96 -0.72
CA GLY A 51 4.12 11.20 -1.11
C GLY A 51 3.74 11.62 -2.53
N LYS A 52 3.85 10.69 -3.48
CA LYS A 52 3.51 10.94 -4.89
C LYS A 52 2.04 11.30 -5.09
N ILE A 53 1.12 10.58 -4.46
CA ILE A 53 -0.31 10.90 -4.51
C ILE A 53 -0.58 12.28 -3.91
N SER A 54 0.02 12.58 -2.77
CA SER A 54 -0.14 13.88 -2.10
C SER A 54 0.35 15.03 -2.97
N ASP A 55 1.48 14.86 -3.65
CA ASP A 55 2.02 15.87 -4.55
C ASP A 55 1.15 16.03 -5.81
N ASP A 56 0.69 14.94 -6.41
CA ASP A 56 -0.20 14.99 -7.56
C ASP A 56 -1.55 15.65 -7.20
N ILE A 57 -2.11 15.38 -6.00
CA ILE A 57 -3.33 16.04 -5.50
C ILE A 57 -3.10 17.54 -5.27
N ARG A 58 -1.98 17.91 -4.63
CA ARG A 58 -1.68 19.31 -4.33
C ARG A 58 -1.48 20.14 -5.59
N ASN A 59 -0.92 19.55 -6.63
CA ASN A 59 -0.59 20.24 -7.88
C ASN A 59 -1.67 20.11 -8.96
N CYS A 60 -2.75 19.37 -8.72
CA CYS A 60 -3.82 19.26 -9.70
C CYS A 60 -4.73 20.50 -9.70
N LYS A 61 -5.31 20.82 -10.87
CA LYS A 61 -6.33 21.86 -10.99
C LYS A 61 -7.69 21.37 -10.55
N THR A 62 -8.04 20.12 -10.85
CA THR A 62 -9.32 19.51 -10.50
C THR A 62 -9.12 18.06 -10.12
N ALA A 63 -9.90 17.59 -9.13
CA ALA A 63 -9.89 16.21 -8.67
C ALA A 63 -11.32 15.67 -8.59
N PHE A 64 -11.56 14.46 -9.07
CA PHE A 64 -12.84 13.77 -8.99
C PHE A 64 -12.67 12.39 -8.40
N ILE A 65 -13.56 12.03 -7.47
CA ILE A 65 -13.68 10.64 -7.04
C ILE A 65 -14.35 9.84 -8.15
N ALA A 66 -13.91 8.62 -8.36
CA ALA A 66 -14.40 7.77 -9.44
C ALA A 66 -14.72 6.36 -8.93
N ASN A 67 -15.70 5.75 -9.60
CA ASN A 67 -15.87 4.31 -9.55
C ASN A 67 -15.03 3.64 -10.64
N VAL A 68 -14.52 2.46 -10.32
CA VAL A 68 -13.72 1.64 -11.24
C VAL A 68 -14.48 0.36 -11.52
N SER A 69 -14.72 0.09 -12.79
CA SER A 69 -15.34 -1.16 -13.20
C SER A 69 -14.30 -2.29 -13.30
N SER A 70 -14.79 -3.53 -13.35
CA SER A 70 -13.91 -4.72 -13.55
C SER A 70 -13.09 -4.66 -14.84
N ASN A 71 -13.55 -3.92 -15.83
CA ASN A 71 -12.85 -3.74 -17.11
C ASN A 71 -11.76 -2.64 -17.07
N GLY A 72 -11.50 -2.05 -15.88
CA GLY A 72 -10.53 -0.97 -15.72
C GLY A 72 -11.03 0.39 -16.23
N MET A 73 -12.31 0.51 -16.62
CA MET A 73 -12.92 1.81 -16.94
C MET A 73 -13.25 2.55 -15.63
N PHE A 74 -12.99 3.84 -15.64
CA PHE A 74 -13.27 4.74 -14.51
C PHE A 74 -14.30 5.78 -14.91
N THR A 75 -15.28 6.00 -14.02
CA THR A 75 -16.34 6.98 -14.20
C THR A 75 -16.37 7.92 -13.00
N ALA A 76 -16.19 9.22 -13.24
CA ALA A 76 -16.29 10.22 -12.19
C ALA A 76 -17.69 10.21 -11.56
N LEU A 77 -17.74 10.35 -10.24
CA LEU A 77 -19.00 10.46 -9.52
C LEU A 77 -19.65 11.81 -9.78
N SER A 78 -20.96 11.80 -10.06
CA SER A 78 -21.76 13.01 -10.23
C SER A 78 -22.10 13.66 -8.90
N ASP A 79 -22.52 14.92 -8.96
CA ASP A 79 -23.08 15.62 -7.81
C ASP A 79 -24.40 14.95 -7.36
N GLY A 80 -24.68 14.99 -6.07
CA GLY A 80 -25.80 14.31 -5.43
C GLY A 80 -25.49 12.90 -4.94
N VAL A 81 -24.34 12.34 -5.30
CA VAL A 81 -23.88 11.01 -4.85
C VAL A 81 -22.76 11.17 -3.83
N THR A 82 -22.73 10.29 -2.82
CA THR A 82 -21.66 10.25 -1.83
C THR A 82 -20.30 10.12 -2.54
N GLN A 83 -19.42 11.08 -2.32
CA GLN A 83 -18.12 11.17 -2.97
C GLN A 83 -17.11 10.21 -2.31
N SER A 84 -17.33 8.91 -2.54
CA SER A 84 -16.47 7.84 -2.05
C SER A 84 -16.35 6.74 -3.11
N GLY A 85 -15.14 6.25 -3.37
CA GLY A 85 -14.92 5.28 -4.46
C GLY A 85 -13.54 4.64 -4.47
N ALA A 86 -13.36 3.73 -5.41
CA ALA A 86 -12.11 3.01 -5.61
C ALA A 86 -11.09 3.77 -6.47
N GLY A 87 -11.47 4.90 -7.06
CA GLY A 87 -10.64 5.67 -7.99
C GLY A 87 -10.62 7.16 -7.68
N LEU A 88 -9.55 7.81 -8.14
CA LEU A 88 -9.33 9.24 -8.09
C LEU A 88 -8.77 9.71 -9.43
N ILE A 89 -9.48 10.63 -10.09
CA ILE A 89 -9.05 11.25 -11.34
C ILE A 89 -8.54 12.65 -11.01
N LEU A 90 -7.33 12.94 -11.42
CA LEU A 90 -6.67 14.24 -11.24
C LEU A 90 -6.41 14.88 -12.60
N TYR A 91 -6.79 16.12 -12.75
CA TYR A 91 -6.47 16.94 -13.92
C TYR A 91 -5.42 17.98 -13.53
N PRO A 92 -4.16 17.83 -13.96
CA PRO A 92 -3.09 18.79 -13.64
C PRO A 92 -3.34 20.17 -14.25
N THR A 93 -4.03 20.21 -15.39
CA THR A 93 -4.36 21.43 -16.14
C THR A 93 -5.85 21.51 -16.43
N THR A 94 -6.28 22.58 -17.12
CA THR A 94 -7.65 22.70 -17.67
C THR A 94 -7.92 21.77 -18.85
N ASN A 95 -6.88 21.20 -19.44
CA ASN A 95 -7.00 20.24 -20.53
C ASN A 95 -7.39 18.87 -19.97
N THR A 96 -8.62 18.46 -20.23
CA THR A 96 -9.17 17.17 -19.79
C THR A 96 -8.53 15.95 -20.45
N ASN A 97 -7.78 16.14 -21.54
CA ASN A 97 -7.01 15.06 -22.17
C ASN A 97 -5.74 14.71 -21.38
N SER A 98 -5.28 15.61 -20.49
CA SER A 98 -4.16 15.36 -19.58
C SER A 98 -4.69 15.00 -18.21
N TYR A 99 -4.64 13.72 -17.86
CA TYR A 99 -5.13 13.23 -16.58
C TYR A 99 -4.20 12.22 -15.95
N ILE A 100 -4.32 12.09 -14.64
CA ILE A 100 -3.69 11.05 -13.82
C ILE A 100 -4.82 10.32 -13.10
N VAL A 101 -4.85 9.00 -13.17
CA VAL A 101 -5.83 8.20 -12.44
C VAL A 101 -5.13 7.28 -11.46
N TYR A 102 -5.56 7.35 -10.22
CA TYR A 102 -5.25 6.38 -9.18
C TYR A 102 -6.47 5.50 -8.97
N PHE A 103 -6.28 4.19 -8.94
CA PHE A 103 -7.41 3.28 -8.80
C PHE A 103 -7.01 1.94 -8.19
N LEU A 104 -7.96 1.35 -7.48
CA LEU A 104 -7.90 -0.03 -7.06
C LEU A 104 -8.46 -0.91 -8.16
N ASN A 105 -7.68 -1.86 -8.65
CA ASN A 105 -8.20 -2.90 -9.52
C ASN A 105 -8.82 -4.02 -8.65
N PRO A 106 -10.13 -4.26 -8.76
CA PRO A 106 -10.81 -5.24 -7.91
C PRO A 106 -10.43 -6.69 -8.24
N SER A 107 -9.99 -6.98 -9.46
CA SER A 107 -9.69 -8.34 -9.92
C SER A 107 -8.42 -8.91 -9.28
N ASP A 108 -7.38 -8.12 -9.14
CA ASP A 108 -6.08 -8.55 -8.59
C ASP A 108 -5.70 -7.84 -7.28
N LYS A 109 -6.60 -7.00 -6.74
CA LYS A 109 -6.42 -6.26 -5.50
C LYS A 109 -5.15 -5.41 -5.49
N THR A 110 -4.79 -4.85 -6.66
CA THR A 110 -3.64 -3.96 -6.82
C THR A 110 -4.07 -2.51 -6.90
N PHE A 111 -3.35 -1.65 -6.20
CA PHE A 111 -3.50 -0.21 -6.32
C PHE A 111 -2.58 0.31 -7.41
N ARG A 112 -3.14 1.00 -8.38
CA ARG A 112 -2.47 1.38 -9.62
C ARG A 112 -2.55 2.87 -9.90
N ARG A 113 -1.59 3.36 -10.68
CA ARG A 113 -1.55 4.71 -11.26
C ARG A 113 -1.41 4.63 -12.76
N THR A 114 -2.26 5.36 -13.47
CA THR A 114 -2.18 5.54 -14.93
C THR A 114 -2.12 7.01 -15.26
N THR A 115 -1.36 7.38 -16.28
CA THR A 115 -1.29 8.75 -16.80
C THR A 115 -1.63 8.76 -18.29
N SER A 116 -2.39 9.75 -18.73
CA SER A 116 -2.74 9.93 -20.15
C SER A 116 -1.51 10.15 -21.04
N ALA A 117 -0.46 10.78 -20.50
CA ALA A 117 0.74 11.12 -21.26
C ALA A 117 1.52 9.90 -21.74
N THR A 118 1.58 8.83 -20.96
CA THR A 118 2.38 7.63 -21.27
C THR A 118 1.52 6.41 -21.55
N ASN A 119 0.24 6.48 -21.27
CA ASN A 119 -0.69 5.33 -21.26
C ASN A 119 -0.15 4.08 -20.54
N THR A 120 0.77 4.30 -19.59
CA THR A 120 1.40 3.23 -18.81
C THR A 120 0.73 3.14 -17.46
N THR A 121 0.46 1.90 -17.05
CA THR A 121 -0.09 1.60 -15.72
C THR A 121 1.01 1.08 -14.82
N MET A 122 1.21 1.75 -13.69
CA MET A 122 2.19 1.38 -12.67
C MET A 122 1.46 0.81 -11.45
N ILE A 123 1.89 -0.34 -10.96
CA ILE A 123 1.41 -0.91 -9.70
C ILE A 123 2.15 -0.20 -8.56
N LEU A 124 1.39 0.36 -7.62
CA LEU A 124 1.91 1.09 -6.46
C LEU A 124 1.86 0.27 -5.18
N ALA A 125 0.81 -0.54 -5.01
CA ALA A 125 0.65 -1.44 -3.88
C ALA A 125 -0.15 -2.70 -4.29
N GLN A 126 0.01 -3.76 -3.51
CA GLN A 126 -0.65 -5.05 -3.74
C GLN A 126 -1.39 -5.51 -2.49
N SER A 127 -2.27 -6.46 -2.66
CA SER A 127 -3.03 -7.07 -1.54
C SER A 127 -3.92 -6.09 -0.78
N ILE A 128 -4.53 -5.14 -1.50
CA ILE A 128 -5.47 -4.18 -0.93
C ILE A 128 -6.79 -4.88 -0.64
N THR A 129 -7.35 -4.66 0.56
CA THR A 129 -8.57 -5.34 1.02
C THR A 129 -9.78 -4.43 1.09
N ASN A 130 -9.59 -3.13 1.30
CA ASN A 130 -10.69 -2.19 1.36
C ASN A 130 -11.20 -1.83 -0.04
N PRO A 131 -12.52 -1.91 -0.30
CA PRO A 131 -13.09 -1.60 -1.61
C PRO A 131 -13.18 -0.10 -1.89
N ILE A 132 -13.24 0.73 -0.84
CA ILE A 132 -13.27 2.19 -0.92
C ILE A 132 -11.92 2.72 -0.49
N VAL A 133 -11.22 3.35 -1.42
CA VAL A 133 -9.87 3.87 -1.22
C VAL A 133 -9.88 5.38 -1.03
N PHE A 134 -10.77 6.08 -1.73
CA PHE A 134 -10.83 7.54 -1.72
C PHE A 134 -12.17 8.04 -1.22
N ARG A 135 -12.13 9.13 -0.42
CA ARG A 135 -13.32 9.88 0.01
C ARG A 135 -13.02 11.38 -0.12
N ALA A 136 -13.96 12.13 -0.67
CA ALA A 136 -13.88 13.58 -0.60
C ALA A 136 -14.63 14.06 0.64
N GLN A 137 -13.97 14.85 1.47
CA GLN A 137 -14.46 15.29 2.77
C GLN A 137 -14.44 16.82 2.87
N ASP A 138 -15.25 17.35 3.76
CA ASP A 138 -15.13 18.72 4.24
C ASP A 138 -13.97 18.84 5.26
N PHE A 139 -13.73 20.06 5.77
CA PHE A 139 -12.71 20.31 6.77
C PHE A 139 -12.99 19.65 8.14
N ARG A 140 -14.22 19.17 8.36
CA ARG A 140 -14.66 18.46 9.58
C ARG A 140 -14.58 16.95 9.45
N GLY A 141 -14.24 16.44 8.25
CA GLY A 141 -14.16 15.01 7.98
C GLY A 141 -15.47 14.38 7.49
N ASN A 142 -16.53 15.16 7.26
CA ASN A 142 -17.77 14.61 6.70
C ASN A 142 -17.61 14.35 5.20
N VAL A 143 -18.07 13.20 4.74
CA VAL A 143 -18.01 12.84 3.32
C VAL A 143 -19.00 13.74 2.56
N LEU A 144 -18.52 14.34 1.49
CA LEU A 144 -19.30 15.24 0.64
C LEU A 144 -20.18 14.45 -0.32
N THR A 145 -21.24 15.14 -0.80
CA THR A 145 -22.12 14.64 -1.86
C THR A 145 -22.00 15.44 -3.16
N ASN A 146 -21.05 16.36 -3.21
CA ASN A 146 -20.82 17.23 -4.37
C ASN A 146 -19.31 17.39 -4.65
N SER A 147 -19.00 17.85 -5.85
CA SER A 147 -17.64 18.07 -6.34
C SER A 147 -17.10 19.47 -6.00
N GLN A 148 -17.01 19.81 -4.72
CA GLN A 148 -16.45 21.11 -4.29
C GLN A 148 -14.94 21.20 -4.56
N ASN A 149 -14.46 22.38 -4.94
CA ASN A 149 -13.07 22.60 -5.27
C ASN A 149 -12.10 22.59 -4.07
N ASN A 150 -12.58 22.95 -2.88
CA ASN A 150 -11.79 23.06 -1.63
C ASN A 150 -11.91 21.84 -0.71
N ARG A 151 -12.33 20.71 -1.25
CA ARG A 151 -12.46 19.46 -0.50
C ARG A 151 -11.14 18.87 -0.10
N VAL A 152 -11.17 18.12 0.98
CA VAL A 152 -10.08 17.25 1.43
C VAL A 152 -10.24 15.90 0.74
N ILE A 153 -9.20 15.41 0.09
CA ILE A 153 -9.17 14.05 -0.44
C ILE A 153 -8.55 13.15 0.64
N TYR A 154 -9.36 12.30 1.21
CA TYR A 154 -8.96 11.28 2.15
C TYR A 154 -8.65 9.99 1.41
N LEU A 155 -7.48 9.43 1.66
CA LEU A 155 -7.01 8.17 1.11
C LEU A 155 -6.84 7.17 2.25
N GLU A 156 -7.40 5.99 2.06
CA GLU A 156 -7.27 4.85 2.98
C GLU A 156 -6.88 3.61 2.20
N LEU A 157 -5.75 3.00 2.56
CA LEU A 157 -5.27 1.75 1.98
C LEU A 157 -5.09 0.73 3.10
N GLU A 158 -5.85 -0.35 3.04
CA GLU A 158 -5.72 -1.49 3.93
C GLU A 158 -5.05 -2.64 3.17
N CYS A 159 -3.90 -3.05 3.65
CA CYS A 159 -3.11 -4.11 3.03
C CYS A 159 -3.10 -5.34 3.94
N TYR A 160 -3.41 -6.49 3.37
CA TYR A 160 -3.34 -7.77 4.06
C TYR A 160 -2.47 -8.74 3.29
N GLN A 161 -1.38 -9.14 3.89
CA GLN A 161 -0.53 -10.19 3.34
C GLN A 161 -0.87 -11.53 4.03
N PRO A 162 -1.44 -12.51 3.30
CA PRO A 162 -1.74 -13.81 3.88
C PRO A 162 -0.46 -14.55 4.26
N LYS A 163 -0.57 -15.39 5.28
CA LYS A 163 0.51 -16.26 5.72
C LYS A 163 1.00 -17.14 4.55
N ARG A 164 2.27 -16.97 4.19
CA ARG A 164 2.92 -17.77 3.14
C ARG A 164 4.19 -18.39 3.72
N PHE A 165 4.32 -19.73 3.67
CA PHE A 165 5.54 -20.49 4.03
C PHE A 165 6.28 -19.99 5.30
N GLY A 166 5.56 -19.91 6.44
CA GLY A 166 6.16 -19.54 7.73
C GLY A 166 6.25 -18.03 8.01
N VAL A 167 5.84 -17.17 7.07
CA VAL A 167 5.69 -15.73 7.31
C VAL A 167 4.35 -15.49 8.00
N VAL A 168 4.36 -14.73 9.09
CA VAL A 168 3.15 -14.35 9.82
C VAL A 168 2.31 -13.45 8.92
N ALA A 169 0.98 -13.66 8.91
CA ALA A 169 0.05 -12.74 8.26
C ALA A 169 0.28 -11.32 8.79
N ASP A 170 0.44 -10.35 7.89
CA ASP A 170 0.65 -8.97 8.25
C ASP A 170 -0.52 -8.12 7.73
N TYR A 171 -1.01 -7.23 8.58
CA TYR A 171 -2.04 -6.26 8.26
C TYR A 171 -1.51 -4.88 8.58
N TYR A 172 -1.59 -3.97 7.65
CA TYR A 172 -1.28 -2.57 7.89
C TYR A 172 -2.28 -1.67 7.18
N LYS A 173 -2.56 -0.55 7.81
CA LYS A 173 -3.45 0.49 7.34
C LYS A 173 -2.66 1.77 7.12
N LEU A 174 -2.86 2.39 5.96
CA LEU A 174 -2.28 3.67 5.59
C LEU A 174 -3.40 4.67 5.37
N GLU A 175 -3.32 5.80 6.04
CA GLU A 175 -4.28 6.87 5.92
C GLU A 175 -3.57 8.20 5.64
N THR A 176 -4.16 9.01 4.81
CA THR A 176 -3.71 10.39 4.62
C THR A 176 -4.88 11.27 4.14
N ALA A 177 -4.83 12.53 4.52
CA ALA A 177 -5.77 13.55 4.09
C ALA A 177 -4.99 14.67 3.40
N VAL A 178 -5.37 15.00 2.18
CA VAL A 178 -4.65 15.96 1.34
C VAL A 178 -5.62 16.99 0.78
N THR A 179 -5.26 18.26 0.92
CA THR A 179 -5.96 19.37 0.26
C THR A 179 -5.19 19.82 -0.97
N ARG A 180 -5.91 20.20 -2.00
CA ARG A 180 -5.35 20.84 -3.17
C ARG A 180 -4.81 22.23 -2.82
N ARG A 181 -3.67 22.63 -3.38
CA ARG A 181 -3.25 24.04 -3.32
C ARG A 181 -4.20 24.89 -4.16
N ALA A 182 -4.63 26.03 -3.62
CA ALA A 182 -5.29 27.04 -4.45
C ALA A 182 -4.26 27.54 -5.49
N LEU A 183 -4.39 27.08 -6.72
CA LEU A 183 -3.65 27.67 -7.83
C LEU A 183 -4.36 28.97 -8.17
N GLN A 184 -3.70 30.07 -7.92
CA GLN A 184 -4.12 31.40 -8.41
C GLN A 184 -4.07 31.43 -9.93
#